data_8643691d56d4c9eee041f37225af8ba3
#
_entry.id   8643691d56d4c9eee041f37225af8ba3
#
_cell.length_a   1.000
_cell.length_b   1.000
_cell.length_c   1.000
_cell.angle_alpha   90.00
_cell.angle_beta   90.00
_cell.angle_gamma   90.00
#
_symmetry.space_group_name_H-M   'P 1'
#
loop_
_entity.id
_entity.type
_entity.pdbx_description
1 polymer ?
#
loop_
_entity_poly.entity_id
_entity_poly.type
_entity_poly.pdbx_seq_one_letter_code
_entity_poly.pdbx_strand_id
1 'polypeptide(L)'
;MHILRALCLAAACFSAALAQAAGYGTIEIPADREGPAMQGAVWTPCATPAGDLKLGRTTIQGVRDCPLPPGAVRLPLIVISHGYGGSFLGHHDTAQALADAGFIVAAISHSQDNFQLRDGPDDKIVALATRATDIKRLIDHMLRKWPAHGRIAADRIGFYGFSRGGYTGLVLAGARPDFERLPPLPSSPCTTAPEGKACEWMKQSFQELLATPLTRDARIKAAVIADPLSMLFDAEGLKNVKIPILLWASTYGGDGVTPESVAAVRRNLPVAPEWRVAEKAEHFGFLAPCSPAQLEAKSEICRDATGFDRVAFHTAFNAEVTAFFSRHLAPKP
;
A
#
# COMPACT_ATOMS: atom_id res chain seq x y z
N MET A 1 -68.69 6.36 22.24
CA MET A 1 -67.80 5.93 21.14
C MET A 1 -66.40 6.50 21.40
N HIS A 2 -65.59 5.78 22.15
CA HIS A 2 -64.24 6.20 22.52
C HIS A 2 -63.20 5.38 21.73
N ILE A 3 -62.49 6.08 20.83
CA ILE A 3 -61.41 5.48 20.05
C ILE A 3 -60.12 5.57 20.85
N LEU A 4 -59.65 4.42 21.38
CA LEU A 4 -58.27 4.29 21.92
C LEU A 4 -57.28 4.30 20.75
N ARG A 5 -56.41 5.32 20.72
CA ARG A 5 -55.19 5.33 19.88
C ARG A 5 -54.06 4.64 20.64
N ALA A 6 -53.71 3.46 20.16
CA ALA A 6 -52.50 2.77 20.64
C ALA A 6 -51.27 3.44 19.99
N LEU A 7 -50.41 4.06 20.81
CA LEU A 7 -49.08 4.50 20.40
C LEU A 7 -48.13 3.28 20.43
N CYS A 8 -47.70 2.80 19.26
CA CYS A 8 -46.58 1.89 19.16
C CYS A 8 -45.27 2.68 19.29
N LEU A 9 -44.59 2.61 20.45
CA LEU A 9 -43.21 3.04 20.57
C LEU A 9 -42.32 2.01 19.87
N ALA A 10 -41.75 2.40 18.72
CA ALA A 10 -40.65 1.66 18.12
C ALA A 10 -39.38 1.93 18.92
N ALA A 11 -38.96 0.97 19.72
CA ALA A 11 -37.64 0.98 20.35
C ALA A 11 -36.56 0.77 19.28
N ALA A 12 -35.90 1.84 18.88
CA ALA A 12 -34.69 1.75 18.08
C ALA A 12 -33.58 1.14 18.94
N CYS A 13 -33.30 -0.14 18.73
CA CYS A 13 -32.09 -0.77 19.28
C CYS A 13 -30.87 -0.15 18.59
N PHE A 14 -30.28 0.85 19.20
CA PHE A 14 -28.93 1.29 18.90
C PHE A 14 -27.99 0.16 19.35
N SER A 15 -27.63 -0.72 18.40
CA SER A 15 -26.47 -1.59 18.59
C SER A 15 -25.27 -0.67 18.66
N ALA A 16 -24.75 -0.41 19.87
CA ALA A 16 -23.44 0.20 20.02
C ALA A 16 -22.46 -0.71 19.27
N ALA A 17 -21.98 -0.26 18.11
CA ALA A 17 -20.84 -0.88 17.47
C ALA A 17 -19.70 -0.79 18.48
N LEU A 18 -19.33 -1.92 19.08
CA LEU A 18 -18.13 -2.01 19.89
C LEU A 18 -17.01 -1.51 18.98
N ALA A 19 -16.30 -0.47 19.42
CA ALA A 19 -15.13 0.02 18.71
C ALA A 19 -14.20 -1.18 18.52
N GLN A 20 -14.15 -1.69 17.30
CA GLN A 20 -13.26 -2.79 16.95
C GLN A 20 -11.85 -2.21 16.91
N ALA A 21 -10.92 -2.83 17.61
CA ALA A 21 -9.51 -2.49 17.50
C ALA A 21 -8.85 -3.40 16.47
N ALA A 22 -7.80 -2.91 15.83
CA ALA A 22 -6.99 -3.77 14.99
C ALA A 22 -6.13 -4.70 15.84
N GLY A 23 -6.18 -6.01 15.55
CA GLY A 23 -5.14 -6.95 15.96
C GLY A 23 -3.88 -6.69 15.15
N TYR A 24 -2.69 -6.90 15.74
CA TYR A 24 -1.39 -6.75 15.10
C TYR A 24 -0.52 -7.97 15.36
N GLY A 25 0.08 -8.54 14.33
CA GLY A 25 1.08 -9.61 14.41
C GLY A 25 2.18 -9.42 13.39
N THR A 26 3.36 -9.94 13.67
CA THR A 26 4.47 -9.97 12.71
C THR A 26 4.44 -11.24 11.88
N ILE A 27 4.90 -11.17 10.65
CA ILE A 27 5.08 -12.31 9.76
C ILE A 27 6.48 -12.30 9.15
N GLU A 28 6.96 -13.48 8.82
CA GLU A 28 8.17 -13.69 8.03
C GLU A 28 7.82 -14.55 6.82
N ILE A 29 8.16 -14.07 5.65
CA ILE A 29 8.09 -14.84 4.41
C ILE A 29 9.51 -15.41 4.18
N PRO A 30 9.70 -16.72 4.30
CA PRO A 30 11.04 -17.31 4.16
C PRO A 30 11.59 -17.13 2.76
N ALA A 31 12.92 -17.15 2.65
CA ALA A 31 13.59 -17.17 1.36
C ALA A 31 13.19 -18.42 0.56
N ASP A 32 13.03 -18.24 -0.74
CA ASP A 32 12.72 -19.31 -1.70
C ASP A 32 13.39 -19.04 -3.05
N ARG A 33 13.06 -19.85 -4.08
CA ARG A 33 13.61 -19.67 -5.43
C ARG A 33 13.24 -18.32 -6.10
N GLU A 34 12.20 -17.63 -5.61
CA GLU A 34 11.70 -16.36 -6.16
C GLU A 34 12.33 -15.13 -5.47
N GLY A 35 13.01 -15.32 -4.31
CA GLY A 35 13.70 -14.20 -3.66
C GLY A 35 14.12 -14.44 -2.21
N PRO A 36 14.81 -13.46 -1.61
CA PRO A 36 15.24 -13.50 -0.20
C PRO A 36 14.07 -13.51 0.79
N ALA A 37 14.37 -13.78 2.06
CA ALA A 37 13.40 -13.65 3.14
C ALA A 37 12.91 -12.21 3.28
N MET A 38 11.65 -12.04 3.71
CA MET A 38 11.04 -10.73 3.95
C MET A 38 10.34 -10.71 5.29
N GLN A 39 10.43 -9.57 5.97
CA GLN A 39 9.66 -9.30 7.17
C GLN A 39 8.41 -8.48 6.84
N GLY A 40 7.36 -8.69 7.62
CA GLY A 40 6.11 -7.99 7.46
C GLY A 40 5.24 -7.99 8.71
N ALA A 41 4.05 -7.47 8.57
CA ALA A 41 3.04 -7.47 9.60
C ALA A 41 1.66 -7.76 9.02
N VAL A 42 0.78 -8.25 9.89
CA VAL A 42 -0.63 -8.47 9.60
C VAL A 42 -1.47 -7.69 10.61
N TRP A 43 -2.46 -6.96 10.09
CA TRP A 43 -3.52 -6.36 10.89
C TRP A 43 -4.81 -7.12 10.64
N THR A 44 -5.57 -7.37 11.70
CA THR A 44 -6.80 -8.18 11.64
C THR A 44 -7.90 -7.51 12.44
N PRO A 45 -9.17 -7.75 12.11
CA PRO A 45 -10.27 -7.41 13.00
C PRO A 45 -10.06 -8.03 14.38
N CYS A 46 -10.30 -7.26 15.44
CA CYS A 46 -10.13 -7.68 16.83
C CYS A 46 -11.30 -7.16 17.67
N ALA A 47 -11.82 -7.99 18.57
CA ALA A 47 -12.92 -7.61 19.46
C ALA A 47 -12.44 -7.03 20.80
N THR A 48 -11.13 -7.01 21.05
CA THR A 48 -10.53 -6.48 22.27
C THR A 48 -10.26 -4.98 22.10
N PRO A 49 -10.52 -4.13 23.11
CA PRO A 49 -10.18 -2.71 23.04
C PRO A 49 -8.70 -2.47 22.74
N ALA A 50 -8.42 -1.45 21.90
CA ALA A 50 -7.07 -1.07 21.53
C ALA A 50 -6.26 -0.55 22.73
N GLY A 51 -4.95 -0.78 22.67
CA GLY A 51 -3.95 -0.17 23.53
C GLY A 51 -2.73 0.27 22.70
N ASP A 52 -1.85 1.04 23.33
CA ASP A 52 -0.61 1.49 22.71
C ASP A 52 0.35 0.32 22.45
N LEU A 53 0.73 0.09 21.21
CA LEU A 53 1.76 -0.85 20.81
C LEU A 53 2.98 -0.08 20.28
N LYS A 54 4.10 -0.16 21.02
CA LYS A 54 5.37 0.41 20.58
C LYS A 54 6.07 -0.53 19.61
N LEU A 55 6.36 -0.03 18.41
CA LEU A 55 7.03 -0.74 17.31
C LEU A 55 8.24 0.10 16.86
N GLY A 56 9.35 -0.04 17.59
CA GLY A 56 10.52 0.82 17.40
C GLY A 56 10.19 2.29 17.72
N ARG A 57 10.28 3.17 16.72
CA ARG A 57 9.95 4.62 16.84
C ARG A 57 8.47 4.91 16.57
N THR A 58 7.69 3.95 16.15
CA THR A 58 6.27 4.11 15.83
C THR A 58 5.44 3.55 16.98
N THR A 59 4.39 4.25 17.36
CA THR A 59 3.34 3.73 18.26
C THR A 59 2.05 3.62 17.46
N ILE A 60 1.43 2.45 17.50
CA ILE A 60 0.14 2.20 16.87
C ILE A 60 -0.91 1.89 17.93
N GLN A 61 -2.18 2.06 17.60
CA GLN A 61 -3.29 1.60 18.43
C GLN A 61 -3.69 0.18 18.00
N GLY A 62 -3.68 -0.79 18.91
CA GLY A 62 -4.00 -2.15 18.52
C GLY A 62 -3.84 -3.16 19.66
N VAL A 63 -4.02 -4.42 19.32
CA VAL A 63 -3.86 -5.56 20.24
C VAL A 63 -2.91 -6.57 19.62
N ARG A 64 -1.79 -6.86 20.30
CA ARG A 64 -0.83 -7.85 19.81
C ARG A 64 -1.43 -9.24 19.78
N ASP A 65 -1.24 -9.93 18.65
CA ASP A 65 -1.66 -11.33 18.42
C ASP A 65 -3.14 -11.60 18.77
N CYS A 66 -4.01 -10.60 18.53
CA CYS A 66 -5.44 -10.72 18.78
C CYS A 66 -6.06 -11.81 17.89
N PRO A 67 -6.80 -12.77 18.45
CA PRO A 67 -7.51 -13.75 17.65
C PRO A 67 -8.63 -13.08 16.83
N LEU A 68 -8.85 -13.59 15.62
CA LEU A 68 -9.99 -13.16 14.81
C LEU A 68 -11.31 -13.38 15.56
N PRO A 69 -12.27 -12.45 15.48
CA PRO A 69 -13.57 -12.60 16.12
C PRO A 69 -14.25 -13.91 15.73
N PRO A 70 -14.96 -14.57 16.67
CA PRO A 70 -15.81 -15.73 16.36
C PRO A 70 -16.81 -15.37 15.26
N GLY A 71 -17.03 -16.28 14.31
CA GLY A 71 -17.98 -16.06 13.20
C GLY A 71 -17.44 -15.25 12.01
N ALA A 72 -16.27 -14.59 12.11
CA ALA A 72 -15.63 -13.96 10.96
C ALA A 72 -15.23 -15.02 9.91
N VAL A 73 -16.04 -15.21 8.88
CA VAL A 73 -15.83 -16.24 7.87
C VAL A 73 -15.36 -15.60 6.57
N ARG A 74 -14.20 -16.05 6.06
CA ARG A 74 -13.68 -15.66 4.74
C ARG A 74 -13.66 -14.14 4.51
N LEU A 75 -12.79 -13.45 5.24
CA LEU A 75 -12.58 -12.01 5.14
C LEU A 75 -11.75 -11.66 3.90
N PRO A 76 -11.97 -10.50 3.27
CA PRO A 76 -11.11 -10.02 2.18
C PRO A 76 -9.70 -9.75 2.71
N LEU A 77 -8.70 -9.95 1.84
CA LEU A 77 -7.30 -9.63 2.11
C LEU A 77 -6.92 -8.34 1.37
N ILE A 78 -6.30 -7.41 2.07
CA ILE A 78 -5.62 -6.27 1.46
C ILE A 78 -4.11 -6.46 1.63
N VAL A 79 -3.34 -6.34 0.55
CA VAL A 79 -1.88 -6.32 0.62
C VAL A 79 -1.36 -4.91 0.37
N ILE A 80 -0.37 -4.49 1.17
CA ILE A 80 0.19 -3.13 1.14
C ILE A 80 1.63 -3.17 0.65
N SER A 81 1.98 -2.28 -0.28
CA SER A 81 3.31 -2.06 -0.83
C SER A 81 3.76 -0.62 -0.56
N HIS A 82 4.83 -0.46 0.20
CA HIS A 82 5.41 0.84 0.57
C HIS A 82 6.18 1.51 -0.59
N GLY A 83 6.52 2.80 -0.45
CA GLY A 83 7.37 3.55 -1.35
C GLY A 83 8.85 3.16 -1.27
N TYR A 84 9.73 3.89 -1.98
CA TYR A 84 11.17 3.70 -1.96
C TYR A 84 11.74 3.74 -0.55
N GLY A 85 12.60 2.77 -0.22
CA GLY A 85 13.28 2.71 1.08
C GLY A 85 12.34 2.69 2.29
N GLY A 86 11.08 2.29 2.12
CA GLY A 86 10.08 2.23 3.19
C GLY A 86 10.11 0.93 3.98
N SER A 87 9.02 0.66 4.69
CA SER A 87 8.82 -0.55 5.46
C SER A 87 7.34 -0.93 5.55
N PHE A 88 7.06 -2.11 6.08
CA PHE A 88 5.69 -2.57 6.35
C PHE A 88 4.91 -1.67 7.33
N LEU A 89 5.59 -0.75 8.05
CA LEU A 89 4.94 0.20 8.96
C LEU A 89 4.60 1.54 8.31
N GLY A 90 5.05 1.81 7.08
CA GLY A 90 4.87 3.13 6.44
C GLY A 90 3.42 3.59 6.28
N HIS A 91 2.48 2.65 6.28
CA HIS A 91 1.04 2.87 6.11
C HIS A 91 0.22 2.15 7.20
N HIS A 92 0.76 2.12 8.42
CA HIS A 92 0.16 1.39 9.54
C HIS A 92 -1.23 1.90 9.90
N ASP A 93 -1.49 3.19 9.77
CA ASP A 93 -2.78 3.82 10.07
C ASP A 93 -3.86 3.39 9.05
N THR A 94 -3.52 3.34 7.76
CA THR A 94 -4.39 2.79 6.71
C THR A 94 -4.64 1.29 6.94
N ALA A 95 -3.61 0.53 7.31
CA ALA A 95 -3.74 -0.88 7.62
C ALA A 95 -4.67 -1.10 8.83
N GLN A 96 -4.54 -0.28 9.86
CA GLN A 96 -5.41 -0.30 11.03
C GLN A 96 -6.87 0.02 10.66
N ALA A 97 -7.10 1.12 9.93
CA ALA A 97 -8.45 1.51 9.53
C ALA A 97 -9.16 0.43 8.69
N LEU A 98 -8.43 -0.25 7.81
CA LEU A 98 -8.95 -1.38 7.05
C LEU A 98 -9.25 -2.59 7.93
N ALA A 99 -8.39 -2.90 8.91
CA ALA A 99 -8.63 -4.00 9.84
C ALA A 99 -9.85 -3.73 10.73
N ASP A 100 -10.01 -2.50 11.20
CA ASP A 100 -11.19 -2.05 11.97
C ASP A 100 -12.48 -2.17 11.14
N ALA A 101 -12.37 -2.06 9.82
CA ALA A 101 -13.49 -2.23 8.88
C ALA A 101 -13.74 -3.68 8.45
N GLY A 102 -13.01 -4.66 9.01
CA GLY A 102 -13.26 -6.08 8.77
C GLY A 102 -12.37 -6.73 7.71
N PHE A 103 -11.31 -6.09 7.25
CA PHE A 103 -10.35 -6.68 6.34
C PHE A 103 -9.20 -7.36 7.10
N ILE A 104 -8.62 -8.41 6.52
CA ILE A 104 -7.27 -8.87 6.88
C ILE A 104 -6.31 -8.04 6.02
N VAL A 105 -5.32 -7.41 6.65
CA VAL A 105 -4.35 -6.56 5.96
C VAL A 105 -2.95 -7.10 6.19
N ALA A 106 -2.16 -7.25 5.12
CA ALA A 106 -0.78 -7.70 5.21
C ALA A 106 0.16 -6.73 4.49
N ALA A 107 1.28 -6.39 5.12
CA ALA A 107 2.31 -5.54 4.55
C ALA A 107 3.68 -6.17 4.74
N ILE A 108 4.60 -5.91 3.80
CA ILE A 108 6.00 -6.37 3.85
C ILE A 108 6.97 -5.21 3.71
N SER A 109 8.19 -5.40 4.21
CA SER A 109 9.36 -4.68 3.72
C SER A 109 9.89 -5.45 2.51
N HIS A 110 9.96 -4.78 1.34
CA HIS A 110 10.40 -5.43 0.10
C HIS A 110 11.82 -5.97 0.22
N SER A 111 12.08 -7.11 -0.39
CA SER A 111 13.33 -7.86 -0.23
C SER A 111 14.58 -7.10 -0.70
N GLN A 112 14.43 -6.24 -1.73
CA GLN A 112 15.52 -5.48 -2.33
C GLN A 112 15.28 -3.96 -2.34
N ASP A 113 14.24 -3.47 -1.67
CA ASP A 113 13.91 -2.05 -1.57
C ASP A 113 13.23 -1.79 -0.22
N ASN A 114 14.00 -1.52 0.81
CA ASN A 114 13.50 -1.20 2.14
C ASN A 114 14.47 -0.26 2.88
N PHE A 115 14.07 0.25 4.03
CA PHE A 115 14.83 1.25 4.79
C PHE A 115 16.23 0.81 5.22
N GLN A 116 16.51 -0.49 5.30
CA GLN A 116 17.82 -1.02 5.65
C GLN A 116 18.80 -1.03 4.47
N LEU A 117 18.28 -1.05 3.25
CA LEU A 117 19.06 -1.10 2.01
C LEU A 117 19.18 0.26 1.34
N ARG A 118 18.34 1.23 1.73
CA ARG A 118 18.26 2.55 1.12
C ARG A 118 19.62 3.25 1.14
N ASP A 119 19.97 3.83 -0.02
CA ASP A 119 21.22 4.58 -0.23
C ASP A 119 22.50 3.75 0.03
N GLY A 120 22.37 2.43 0.15
CA GLY A 120 23.48 1.50 0.35
C GLY A 120 23.92 0.79 -0.94
N PRO A 121 25.00 -0.03 -0.86
CA PRO A 121 25.50 -0.77 -2.02
C PRO A 121 24.51 -1.81 -2.57
N ASP A 122 23.50 -2.18 -1.78
CA ASP A 122 22.45 -3.13 -2.15
C ASP A 122 21.17 -2.44 -2.62
N ASP A 123 21.14 -1.10 -2.69
CA ASP A 123 20.03 -0.33 -3.27
C ASP A 123 20.10 -0.39 -4.80
N LYS A 124 19.44 -1.38 -5.35
CA LYS A 124 19.51 -1.68 -6.78
C LYS A 124 18.22 -1.30 -7.50
N ILE A 125 18.37 -0.74 -8.69
CA ILE A 125 17.22 -0.40 -9.55
C ILE A 125 16.42 -1.64 -9.97
N VAL A 126 17.02 -2.83 -9.99
CA VAL A 126 16.33 -4.10 -10.26
C VAL A 126 15.18 -4.39 -9.29
N ALA A 127 15.19 -3.76 -8.13
CA ALA A 127 14.07 -3.81 -7.18
C ALA A 127 12.74 -3.42 -7.84
N LEU A 128 12.72 -2.54 -8.84
CA LEU A 128 11.50 -2.21 -9.59
C LEU A 128 10.87 -3.44 -10.25
N ALA A 129 11.66 -4.41 -10.72
CA ALA A 129 11.13 -5.64 -11.31
C ALA A 129 10.72 -6.67 -10.23
N THR A 130 11.47 -6.77 -9.12
CA THR A 130 11.26 -7.82 -8.11
C THR A 130 10.12 -7.53 -7.13
N ARG A 131 9.76 -6.25 -6.91
CA ARG A 131 8.70 -5.85 -5.95
C ARG A 131 7.35 -6.54 -6.19
N ALA A 132 6.96 -6.73 -7.45
CA ALA A 132 5.72 -7.43 -7.79
C ALA A 132 5.78 -8.92 -7.40
N THR A 133 6.94 -9.56 -7.54
CA THR A 133 7.19 -10.93 -7.07
C THR A 133 7.11 -11.03 -5.55
N ASP A 134 7.65 -10.06 -4.82
CA ASP A 134 7.55 -10.00 -3.37
C ASP A 134 6.08 -9.97 -2.89
N ILE A 135 5.23 -9.16 -3.52
CA ILE A 135 3.78 -9.11 -3.21
C ILE A 135 3.09 -10.44 -3.57
N LYS A 136 3.43 -11.05 -4.70
CA LYS A 136 2.91 -12.39 -5.04
C LYS A 136 3.27 -13.41 -3.95
N ARG A 137 4.51 -13.41 -3.47
CA ARG A 137 4.99 -14.28 -2.38
C ARG A 137 4.26 -14.00 -1.06
N LEU A 138 3.99 -12.72 -0.75
CA LEU A 138 3.16 -12.35 0.39
C LEU A 138 1.75 -12.94 0.27
N ILE A 139 1.08 -12.79 -0.88
CA ILE A 139 -0.25 -13.36 -1.10
C ILE A 139 -0.20 -14.89 -0.98
N ASP A 140 0.81 -15.55 -1.55
CA ASP A 140 0.99 -17.01 -1.45
C ASP A 140 1.17 -17.47 0.00
N HIS A 141 1.97 -16.74 0.79
CA HIS A 141 2.14 -17.00 2.22
C HIS A 141 0.83 -16.84 2.99
N MET A 142 0.13 -15.71 2.79
CA MET A 142 -1.14 -15.43 3.47
C MET A 142 -2.20 -16.47 3.17
N LEU A 143 -2.28 -16.96 1.94
CA LEU A 143 -3.29 -17.95 1.53
C LEU A 143 -2.96 -19.41 1.90
N ARG A 144 -1.70 -19.71 2.23
CA ARG A 144 -1.27 -21.12 2.39
C ARG A 144 -0.53 -21.42 3.70
N LYS A 145 0.14 -20.42 4.30
CA LYS A 145 1.06 -20.63 5.42
C LYS A 145 0.68 -19.86 6.67
N TRP A 146 0.04 -18.69 6.51
CA TRP A 146 -0.41 -17.90 7.66
C TRP A 146 -1.37 -18.74 8.53
N PRO A 147 -1.23 -18.73 9.88
CA PRO A 147 -2.01 -19.65 10.76
C PRO A 147 -3.53 -19.59 10.54
N ALA A 148 -4.06 -18.41 10.25
CA ALA A 148 -5.49 -18.23 9.99
C ALA A 148 -5.84 -18.15 8.48
N HIS A 149 -5.01 -18.72 7.58
CA HIS A 149 -5.21 -18.66 6.12
C HIS A 149 -6.60 -19.11 5.65
N GLY A 150 -7.21 -20.09 6.34
CA GLY A 150 -8.56 -20.55 6.04
C GLY A 150 -9.67 -19.49 6.24
N ARG A 151 -9.35 -18.37 6.92
CA ARG A 151 -10.27 -17.26 7.15
C ARG A 151 -10.19 -16.21 6.03
N ILE A 152 -9.30 -16.35 5.04
CA ILE A 152 -9.14 -15.42 3.93
C ILE A 152 -10.03 -15.85 2.75
N ALA A 153 -10.73 -14.88 2.17
CA ALA A 153 -11.44 -15.03 0.90
C ALA A 153 -10.45 -14.86 -0.25
N ALA A 154 -9.95 -15.96 -0.79
CA ALA A 154 -8.93 -15.97 -1.84
C ALA A 154 -9.37 -15.31 -3.17
N ASP A 155 -10.66 -15.14 -3.36
CA ASP A 155 -11.28 -14.47 -4.50
C ASP A 155 -11.53 -12.96 -4.26
N ARG A 156 -11.22 -12.44 -3.07
CA ARG A 156 -11.45 -11.05 -2.65
C ARG A 156 -10.15 -10.41 -2.12
N ILE A 157 -9.18 -10.22 -3.01
CA ILE A 157 -7.89 -9.62 -2.68
C ILE A 157 -7.81 -8.23 -3.29
N GLY A 158 -7.52 -7.23 -2.44
CA GLY A 158 -7.23 -5.86 -2.82
C GLY A 158 -5.75 -5.54 -2.64
N PHE A 159 -5.34 -4.47 -3.27
CA PHE A 159 -3.97 -3.97 -3.21
C PHE A 159 -3.97 -2.48 -2.88
N TYR A 160 -3.12 -2.05 -1.96
CA TYR A 160 -2.80 -0.65 -1.72
C TYR A 160 -1.31 -0.42 -1.96
N GLY A 161 -0.96 0.64 -2.69
CA GLY A 161 0.43 1.00 -2.90
C GLY A 161 0.67 2.50 -3.06
N PHE A 162 1.76 2.97 -2.46
CA PHE A 162 2.21 4.36 -2.50
C PHE A 162 3.53 4.48 -3.26
N SER A 163 3.68 5.53 -4.11
CA SER A 163 4.94 5.81 -4.82
C SER A 163 5.42 4.61 -5.66
N ARG A 164 6.63 4.05 -5.40
CA ARG A 164 7.06 2.76 -5.99
C ARG A 164 6.10 1.61 -5.68
N GLY A 165 5.39 1.66 -4.56
CA GLY A 165 4.31 0.71 -4.26
C GLY A 165 3.13 0.87 -5.21
N GLY A 166 2.77 2.09 -5.57
CA GLY A 166 1.75 2.37 -6.58
C GLY A 166 2.16 1.86 -7.97
N TYR A 167 3.41 2.08 -8.37
CA TYR A 167 4.02 1.45 -9.54
C TYR A 167 3.86 -0.09 -9.49
N THR A 168 4.23 -0.69 -8.36
CA THR A 168 4.13 -2.15 -8.15
C THR A 168 2.69 -2.65 -8.36
N GLY A 169 1.68 -1.91 -7.88
CA GLY A 169 0.27 -2.24 -8.08
C GLY A 169 -0.17 -2.22 -9.53
N LEU A 170 0.30 -1.23 -10.30
CA LEU A 170 0.04 -1.17 -11.75
C LEU A 170 0.66 -2.35 -12.48
N VAL A 171 1.90 -2.74 -12.15
CA VAL A 171 2.59 -3.92 -12.72
C VAL A 171 1.82 -5.20 -12.38
N LEU A 172 1.45 -5.41 -11.12
CA LEU A 172 0.65 -6.57 -10.70
C LEU A 172 -0.69 -6.66 -11.43
N ALA A 173 -1.31 -5.51 -11.72
CA ALA A 173 -2.56 -5.44 -12.47
C ALA A 173 -2.38 -5.65 -13.98
N GLY A 174 -1.14 -5.75 -14.48
CA GLY A 174 -0.82 -6.06 -15.87
C GLY A 174 -0.20 -4.92 -16.67
N ALA A 175 0.18 -3.82 -16.02
CA ALA A 175 0.94 -2.77 -16.68
C ALA A 175 2.35 -3.26 -17.08
N ARG A 176 2.86 -2.66 -18.15
CA ARG A 176 4.23 -2.86 -18.66
C ARG A 176 4.96 -1.52 -18.62
N PRO A 177 5.86 -1.30 -17.65
CA PRO A 177 6.65 -0.09 -17.60
C PRO A 177 7.66 -0.03 -18.76
N ASP A 178 7.91 1.16 -19.24
CA ASP A 178 9.00 1.46 -20.14
C ASP A 178 10.18 2.01 -19.31
N PHE A 179 11.15 1.16 -19.02
CA PHE A 179 12.31 1.52 -18.22
C PHE A 179 13.28 2.47 -18.94
N GLU A 180 13.19 2.60 -20.25
CA GLU A 180 14.01 3.56 -21.01
C GLU A 180 13.59 5.01 -20.70
N ARG A 181 12.41 5.22 -20.14
CA ARG A 181 11.93 6.52 -19.66
C ARG A 181 12.46 6.93 -18.28
N LEU A 182 13.24 6.08 -17.62
CA LEU A 182 13.90 6.49 -16.38
C LEU A 182 14.86 7.64 -16.68
N PRO A 183 14.70 8.80 -16.04
CA PRO A 183 15.60 9.92 -16.29
C PRO A 183 17.00 9.53 -15.83
N PRO A 184 18.04 9.97 -16.55
CA PRO A 184 19.39 9.90 -16.03
C PRO A 184 19.44 10.64 -14.69
N LEU A 185 19.91 9.98 -13.63
CA LEU A 185 20.10 10.67 -12.37
C LEU A 185 21.12 11.79 -12.56
N PRO A 186 20.85 13.04 -12.11
CA PRO A 186 21.82 14.14 -12.26
C PRO A 186 23.18 13.84 -11.65
N SER A 187 23.19 13.00 -10.60
CA SER A 187 24.40 12.50 -9.91
C SER A 187 24.88 11.16 -10.46
N SER A 188 24.45 10.75 -11.65
CA SER A 188 24.82 9.46 -12.23
C SER A 188 26.35 9.33 -12.32
N PRO A 189 26.93 8.24 -11.80
CA PRO A 189 28.35 7.97 -11.99
C PRO A 189 28.79 8.00 -13.46
N CYS A 190 27.87 7.69 -14.39
CA CYS A 190 28.14 7.71 -15.82
C CYS A 190 28.25 9.14 -16.38
N THR A 191 27.72 10.15 -15.70
CA THR A 191 27.90 11.54 -16.11
C THR A 191 29.28 12.07 -15.74
N THR A 192 29.78 11.66 -14.58
CA THR A 192 31.08 12.16 -14.05
C THR A 192 32.27 11.27 -14.39
N ALA A 193 32.06 9.96 -14.52
CA ALA A 193 33.07 8.95 -14.82
C ALA A 193 32.49 7.85 -15.73
N PRO A 194 32.32 8.09 -17.04
CA PRO A 194 31.67 7.16 -17.98
C PRO A 194 32.31 5.78 -18.07
N GLU A 195 33.63 5.70 -17.84
CA GLU A 195 34.40 4.45 -17.84
C GLU A 195 34.73 3.95 -16.42
N GLY A 196 34.15 4.57 -15.41
CA GLY A 196 34.36 4.20 -14.01
C GLY A 196 33.59 2.94 -13.61
N LYS A 197 34.12 2.19 -12.63
CA LYS A 197 33.47 0.99 -12.08
C LYS A 197 32.04 1.22 -11.61
N ALA A 198 31.74 2.38 -11.07
CA ALA A 198 30.39 2.73 -10.62
C ALA A 198 29.41 2.89 -11.80
N CYS A 199 29.87 3.43 -12.93
CA CYS A 199 29.09 3.49 -14.16
C CYS A 199 28.83 2.08 -14.74
N GLU A 200 29.86 1.25 -14.78
CA GLU A 200 29.71 -0.14 -15.26
C GLU A 200 28.74 -0.93 -14.38
N TRP A 201 28.84 -0.78 -13.06
CA TRP A 201 27.87 -1.39 -12.13
C TRP A 201 26.45 -0.91 -12.39
N MET A 202 26.25 0.38 -12.62
CA MET A 202 24.93 0.94 -12.92
C MET A 202 24.37 0.42 -14.25
N LYS A 203 25.19 0.33 -15.29
CA LYS A 203 24.80 -0.28 -16.58
C LYS A 203 24.40 -1.73 -16.40
N GLN A 204 25.18 -2.50 -15.64
CA GLN A 204 24.89 -3.91 -15.35
C GLN A 204 23.57 -4.05 -14.57
N SER A 205 23.33 -3.23 -13.55
CA SER A 205 22.08 -3.22 -12.78
C SER A 205 20.87 -2.87 -13.67
N PHE A 206 21.05 -1.98 -14.64
CA PHE A 206 19.98 -1.65 -15.60
C PHE A 206 19.71 -2.81 -16.56
N GLN A 207 20.75 -3.49 -17.05
CA GLN A 207 20.59 -4.69 -17.88
C GLN A 207 19.88 -5.82 -17.09
N GLU A 208 20.21 -5.99 -15.81
CA GLU A 208 19.52 -6.93 -14.93
C GLU A 208 18.03 -6.57 -14.76
N LEU A 209 17.72 -5.29 -14.59
CA LEU A 209 16.33 -4.81 -14.56
C LEU A 209 15.56 -5.19 -15.82
N LEU A 210 16.14 -4.92 -17.00
CA LEU A 210 15.53 -5.23 -18.29
C LEU A 210 15.34 -6.73 -18.54
N ALA A 211 16.24 -7.55 -18.01
CA ALA A 211 16.20 -9.01 -18.15
C ALA A 211 15.27 -9.69 -17.13
N THR A 212 14.90 -8.99 -16.03
CA THR A 212 14.08 -9.57 -14.95
C THR A 212 12.61 -9.59 -15.35
N PRO A 213 11.95 -10.76 -15.38
CA PRO A 213 10.54 -10.86 -15.73
C PRO A 213 9.64 -10.13 -14.71
N LEU A 214 8.66 -9.39 -15.21
CA LEU A 214 7.66 -8.73 -14.38
C LEU A 214 6.56 -9.70 -13.96
N THR A 215 6.22 -9.69 -12.68
CA THR A 215 5.17 -10.53 -12.12
C THR A 215 3.80 -9.84 -12.20
N ARG A 216 2.83 -10.54 -12.75
CA ARG A 216 1.41 -10.18 -12.74
C ARG A 216 0.65 -11.10 -11.80
N ASP A 217 -0.36 -10.59 -11.07
CA ASP A 217 -1.18 -11.40 -10.18
C ASP A 217 -2.69 -11.13 -10.37
N ALA A 218 -3.35 -12.01 -11.08
CA ALA A 218 -4.79 -11.91 -11.39
C ALA A 218 -5.72 -12.12 -10.18
N ARG A 219 -5.16 -12.51 -9.01
CA ARG A 219 -5.93 -12.60 -7.76
C ARG A 219 -6.31 -11.25 -7.20
N ILE A 220 -5.58 -10.19 -7.54
CA ILE A 220 -5.91 -8.81 -7.14
C ILE A 220 -7.12 -8.35 -7.94
N LYS A 221 -8.18 -7.94 -7.25
CA LYS A 221 -9.48 -7.57 -7.83
C LYS A 221 -9.76 -6.08 -7.86
N ALA A 222 -9.10 -5.31 -7.01
CA ALA A 222 -9.21 -3.85 -6.95
C ALA A 222 -7.90 -3.28 -6.36
N ALA A 223 -7.53 -2.06 -6.75
CA ALA A 223 -6.33 -1.42 -6.26
C ALA A 223 -6.54 0.05 -5.90
N VAL A 224 -5.98 0.46 -4.77
CA VAL A 224 -5.77 1.87 -4.42
C VAL A 224 -4.33 2.22 -4.73
N ILE A 225 -4.13 3.19 -5.59
CA ILE A 225 -2.83 3.62 -6.09
C ILE A 225 -2.64 5.08 -5.67
N ALA A 226 -1.76 5.30 -4.70
CA ALA A 226 -1.49 6.61 -4.14
C ALA A 226 -0.17 7.18 -4.69
N ASP A 227 -0.27 8.28 -5.41
CA ASP A 227 0.84 9.09 -5.93
C ASP A 227 1.98 8.24 -6.53
N PRO A 228 1.68 7.38 -7.54
CA PRO A 228 2.59 6.35 -8.01
C PRO A 228 3.83 6.92 -8.73
N LEU A 229 4.95 6.19 -8.69
CA LEU A 229 6.03 6.37 -9.65
C LEU A 229 5.47 6.04 -11.05
N SER A 230 5.06 7.05 -11.79
CA SER A 230 4.14 6.95 -12.91
C SER A 230 4.75 7.25 -14.28
N MET A 231 5.92 7.91 -14.33
CA MET A 231 6.57 8.35 -15.57
C MET A 231 6.91 7.21 -16.55
N LEU A 232 6.94 5.97 -16.05
CA LEU A 232 7.26 4.76 -16.81
C LEU A 232 6.09 4.21 -17.63
N PHE A 233 4.89 4.83 -17.54
CA PHE A 233 3.70 4.27 -18.15
C PHE A 233 3.08 5.18 -19.19
N ASP A 234 2.87 4.64 -20.38
CA ASP A 234 2.02 5.23 -21.41
C ASP A 234 0.73 4.40 -21.63
N ALA A 235 -0.06 4.77 -22.62
CA ALA A 235 -1.31 4.08 -22.94
C ALA A 235 -1.08 2.61 -23.35
N GLU A 236 -0.02 2.31 -24.07
CA GLU A 236 0.33 0.95 -24.48
C GLU A 236 0.74 0.11 -23.26
N GLY A 237 1.57 0.68 -22.39
CA GLY A 237 1.99 0.03 -21.14
C GLY A 237 0.83 -0.26 -20.19
N LEU A 238 -0.21 0.59 -20.18
CA LEU A 238 -1.36 0.45 -19.28
C LEU A 238 -2.54 -0.36 -19.85
N LYS A 239 -2.55 -0.71 -21.13
CA LYS A 239 -3.69 -1.32 -21.84
C LYS A 239 -4.29 -2.58 -21.21
N ASN A 240 -3.50 -3.31 -20.43
CA ASN A 240 -3.91 -4.55 -19.77
C ASN A 240 -4.43 -4.36 -18.34
N VAL A 241 -4.39 -3.16 -17.79
CA VAL A 241 -4.90 -2.85 -16.45
C VAL A 241 -6.41 -2.71 -16.51
N LYS A 242 -7.15 -3.73 -16.07
CA LYS A 242 -8.61 -3.84 -16.22
C LYS A 242 -9.39 -3.83 -14.90
N ILE A 243 -8.69 -3.92 -13.76
CA ILE A 243 -9.32 -3.93 -12.44
C ILE A 243 -9.74 -2.51 -12.04
N PRO A 244 -10.76 -2.36 -11.18
CA PRO A 244 -11.09 -1.07 -10.56
C PRO A 244 -9.89 -0.47 -9.84
N ILE A 245 -9.66 0.83 -10.06
CA ILE A 245 -8.59 1.60 -9.41
C ILE A 245 -9.17 2.85 -8.77
N LEU A 246 -8.80 3.11 -7.52
CA LEU A 246 -8.86 4.43 -6.90
C LEU A 246 -7.46 5.04 -6.99
N LEU A 247 -7.33 6.08 -7.82
CA LEU A 247 -6.07 6.75 -8.09
C LEU A 247 -6.02 8.10 -7.39
N TRP A 248 -5.03 8.28 -6.53
CA TRP A 248 -4.75 9.52 -5.83
C TRP A 248 -3.52 10.21 -6.39
N ALA A 249 -3.54 11.53 -6.45
CA ALA A 249 -2.39 12.38 -6.72
C ALA A 249 -2.22 13.40 -5.58
N SER A 250 -0.99 13.79 -5.28
CA SER A 250 -0.69 14.98 -4.49
C SER A 250 -0.79 16.25 -5.35
N THR A 251 -1.06 17.40 -4.74
CA THR A 251 -1.08 18.69 -5.46
C THR A 251 0.31 19.10 -5.94
N TYR A 252 1.34 18.85 -5.13
CA TYR A 252 2.68 19.38 -5.41
C TYR A 252 3.69 18.34 -5.90
N GLY A 253 3.38 17.03 -5.77
CA GLY A 253 4.33 15.97 -6.12
C GLY A 253 5.50 15.89 -5.15
N GLY A 254 6.63 15.43 -5.64
CA GLY A 254 7.89 15.27 -4.89
C GLY A 254 8.53 13.90 -5.14
N ASP A 255 9.79 13.73 -4.76
CA ASP A 255 10.54 12.47 -4.88
C ASP A 255 10.45 11.83 -6.29
N GLY A 256 10.53 12.65 -7.34
CA GLY A 256 10.44 12.21 -8.73
C GLY A 256 9.03 11.93 -9.25
N VAL A 257 7.98 12.12 -8.44
CA VAL A 257 6.58 12.04 -8.85
C VAL A 257 6.04 13.44 -9.11
N THR A 258 5.38 13.65 -10.25
CA THR A 258 4.73 14.92 -10.58
C THR A 258 3.22 14.73 -10.75
N PRO A 259 2.41 15.75 -10.42
CA PRO A 259 0.95 15.69 -10.63
C PRO A 259 0.59 15.36 -12.09
N GLU A 260 1.36 15.89 -13.04
CA GLU A 260 1.16 15.66 -14.49
C GLU A 260 1.39 14.21 -14.86
N SER A 261 2.42 13.56 -14.28
CA SER A 261 2.73 12.15 -14.55
C SER A 261 1.66 11.21 -13.99
N VAL A 262 1.12 11.52 -12.81
CA VAL A 262 -0.01 10.78 -12.23
C VAL A 262 -1.30 11.01 -13.02
N ALA A 263 -1.56 12.26 -13.45
CA ALA A 263 -2.69 12.58 -14.32
C ALA A 263 -2.57 11.89 -15.70
N ALA A 264 -1.35 11.63 -16.19
CA ALA A 264 -1.14 10.85 -17.41
C ALA A 264 -1.58 9.39 -17.21
N VAL A 265 -1.28 8.76 -16.07
CA VAL A 265 -1.81 7.43 -15.74
C VAL A 265 -3.33 7.42 -15.76
N ARG A 266 -3.99 8.42 -15.14
CA ARG A 266 -5.46 8.56 -15.18
C ARG A 266 -6.02 8.55 -16.60
N ARG A 267 -5.39 9.31 -17.51
CA ARG A 267 -5.84 9.43 -18.91
C ARG A 267 -5.60 8.17 -19.73
N ASN A 268 -4.52 7.46 -19.42
CA ASN A 268 -4.02 6.33 -20.19
C ASN A 268 -4.58 4.97 -19.74
N LEU A 269 -5.21 4.90 -18.57
CA LEU A 269 -5.88 3.69 -18.10
C LEU A 269 -7.07 3.36 -18.99
N PRO A 270 -7.22 2.10 -19.46
CA PRO A 270 -8.32 1.69 -20.34
C PRO A 270 -9.68 1.68 -19.65
N VAL A 271 -9.69 1.59 -18.31
CA VAL A 271 -10.85 1.76 -17.46
C VAL A 271 -10.63 3.00 -16.62
N ALA A 272 -11.53 3.98 -16.72
CA ALA A 272 -11.40 5.23 -15.98
C ALA A 272 -11.34 4.95 -14.46
N PRO A 273 -10.28 5.40 -13.75
CA PRO A 273 -10.19 5.21 -12.32
C PRO A 273 -11.10 6.19 -11.57
N GLU A 274 -11.48 5.83 -10.34
CA GLU A 274 -11.91 6.83 -9.37
C GLU A 274 -10.72 7.75 -9.10
N TRP A 275 -10.91 9.07 -9.23
CA TRP A 275 -9.83 10.05 -9.16
C TRP A 275 -9.99 10.97 -7.97
N ARG A 276 -8.89 11.16 -7.23
CA ARG A 276 -8.80 12.08 -6.10
C ARG A 276 -7.49 12.87 -6.15
N VAL A 277 -7.53 14.06 -5.56
CA VAL A 277 -6.35 14.90 -5.35
C VAL A 277 -6.26 15.20 -3.85
N ALA A 278 -5.08 14.97 -3.29
CA ALA A 278 -4.74 15.39 -1.93
C ALA A 278 -4.36 16.87 -1.99
N GLU A 279 -5.33 17.73 -1.72
CA GLU A 279 -5.16 19.18 -1.81
C GLU A 279 -4.08 19.69 -0.85
N LYS A 280 -3.17 20.52 -1.36
CA LYS A 280 -2.01 21.05 -0.65
C LYS A 280 -1.00 20.02 -0.16
N ALA A 281 -1.13 18.73 -0.53
CA ALA A 281 -0.19 17.71 -0.17
C ALA A 281 1.03 17.69 -1.10
N GLU A 282 2.19 17.46 -0.50
CA GLU A 282 3.37 16.93 -1.18
C GLU A 282 3.32 15.40 -1.17
N HIS A 283 4.25 14.77 -1.91
CA HIS A 283 4.35 13.33 -2.07
C HIS A 283 4.27 12.55 -0.76
N PHE A 284 5.05 12.95 0.24
CA PHE A 284 5.12 12.28 1.54
C PHE A 284 3.88 12.47 2.42
N GLY A 285 2.92 13.29 2.01
CA GLY A 285 1.62 13.44 2.66
C GLY A 285 0.82 12.14 2.75
N PHE A 286 1.11 11.14 1.90
CA PHE A 286 0.49 9.81 1.93
C PHE A 286 1.13 8.80 2.89
N LEU A 287 2.24 9.16 3.54
CA LEU A 287 2.80 8.36 4.63
C LEU A 287 2.01 8.60 5.91
N ALA A 288 1.89 7.56 6.73
CA ALA A 288 1.22 7.65 8.02
C ALA A 288 1.66 8.88 8.82
N PRO A 289 0.78 9.51 9.60
CA PRO A 289 1.13 10.62 10.45
C PRO A 289 2.34 10.28 11.33
N CYS A 290 3.32 11.18 11.37
CA CYS A 290 4.56 10.96 12.10
C CYS A 290 4.33 10.96 13.61
N SER A 291 4.99 10.05 14.30
CA SER A 291 5.06 10.03 15.76
C SER A 291 5.80 11.26 16.30
N PRO A 292 5.58 11.65 17.57
CA PRO A 292 6.32 12.75 18.19
C PRO A 292 7.84 12.59 18.05
N ALA A 293 8.37 11.38 18.19
CA ALA A 293 9.81 11.10 18.05
C ALA A 293 10.32 11.33 16.61
N GLN A 294 9.51 11.05 15.60
CA GLN A 294 9.86 11.33 14.20
C GLN A 294 9.82 12.82 13.88
N LEU A 295 8.85 13.55 14.46
CA LEU A 295 8.77 15.02 14.33
C LEU A 295 9.95 15.71 15.01
N GLU A 296 10.32 15.26 16.21
CA GLU A 296 11.49 15.75 16.94
C GLU A 296 12.79 15.52 16.16
N ALA A 297 12.93 14.36 15.51
CA ALA A 297 14.07 14.04 14.66
C ALA A 297 14.10 14.86 13.35
N LYS A 298 13.09 15.72 13.08
CA LYS A 298 12.97 16.54 11.87
C LYS A 298 13.13 15.76 10.57
N SER A 299 12.59 14.56 10.55
CA SER A 299 12.65 13.69 9.36
C SER A 299 12.01 14.39 8.15
N GLU A 300 12.66 14.31 7.00
CA GLU A 300 12.14 14.88 5.75
C GLU A 300 10.75 14.40 5.39
N ILE A 301 10.49 13.13 5.60
CA ILE A 301 9.19 12.51 5.32
C ILE A 301 8.06 13.02 6.23
N CYS A 302 8.40 13.77 7.30
CA CYS A 302 7.44 14.37 8.23
C CYS A 302 7.21 15.86 7.96
N ARG A 303 7.85 16.42 6.94
CA ARG A 303 7.59 17.79 6.50
C ARG A 303 6.33 17.83 5.65
N ASP A 304 5.45 18.75 5.97
CA ASP A 304 4.24 19.02 5.21
C ASP A 304 4.26 20.44 4.64
N ALA A 305 3.63 20.61 3.49
CA ALA A 305 3.42 21.93 2.91
C ALA A 305 2.54 22.81 3.82
N THR A 306 2.72 24.11 3.74
CA THR A 306 1.94 25.08 4.53
C THR A 306 0.44 24.89 4.29
N GLY A 307 -0.30 24.67 5.37
CA GLY A 307 -1.75 24.52 5.33
C GLY A 307 -2.25 23.12 4.96
N PHE A 308 -1.36 22.12 4.89
CA PHE A 308 -1.74 20.72 4.83
C PHE A 308 -1.81 20.14 6.26
N ASP A 309 -2.92 19.54 6.62
CA ASP A 309 -3.12 18.80 7.87
C ASP A 309 -3.11 17.29 7.55
N ARG A 310 -1.97 16.64 7.77
CA ARG A 310 -1.78 15.21 7.47
C ARG A 310 -2.74 14.34 8.28
N VAL A 311 -3.00 14.67 9.53
CA VAL A 311 -3.88 13.87 10.39
C VAL A 311 -5.33 13.92 9.89
N ALA A 312 -5.82 15.11 9.60
CA ALA A 312 -7.16 15.29 9.03
C ALA A 312 -7.28 14.64 7.65
N PHE A 313 -6.24 14.79 6.80
CA PHE A 313 -6.18 14.13 5.50
C PHE A 313 -6.26 12.61 5.63
N HIS A 314 -5.44 11.99 6.48
CA HIS A 314 -5.45 10.54 6.67
C HIS A 314 -6.77 10.01 7.22
N THR A 315 -7.47 10.77 8.06
CA THR A 315 -8.82 10.42 8.51
C THR A 315 -9.79 10.28 7.33
N ALA A 316 -9.81 11.25 6.41
CA ALA A 316 -10.66 11.22 5.22
C ALA A 316 -10.17 10.18 4.19
N PHE A 317 -8.86 10.13 3.95
CA PHE A 317 -8.23 9.20 3.03
C PHE A 317 -8.52 7.73 3.40
N ASN A 318 -8.31 7.36 4.67
CA ASN A 318 -8.56 6.01 5.15
C ASN A 318 -10.05 5.62 5.05
N ALA A 319 -10.96 6.56 5.28
CA ALA A 319 -12.39 6.33 5.08
C ALA A 319 -12.73 6.06 3.59
N GLU A 320 -12.16 6.81 2.65
CA GLU A 320 -12.36 6.60 1.21
C GLU A 320 -11.74 5.29 0.72
N VAL A 321 -10.52 4.97 1.16
CA VAL A 321 -9.85 3.69 0.87
C VAL A 321 -10.68 2.51 1.35
N THR A 322 -11.20 2.59 2.58
CA THR A 322 -12.09 1.58 3.17
C THR A 322 -13.38 1.43 2.37
N ALA A 323 -14.03 2.54 2.04
CA ALA A 323 -15.25 2.54 1.24
C ALA A 323 -15.04 1.94 -0.17
N PHE A 324 -13.92 2.26 -0.81
CA PHE A 324 -13.56 1.69 -2.12
C PHE A 324 -13.43 0.17 -2.05
N PHE A 325 -12.62 -0.36 -1.12
CA PHE A 325 -12.46 -1.81 -1.00
C PHE A 325 -13.75 -2.50 -0.56
N SER A 326 -14.57 -1.89 0.30
CA SER A 326 -15.87 -2.44 0.70
C SER A 326 -16.81 -2.62 -0.49
N ARG A 327 -16.82 -1.69 -1.46
CA ARG A 327 -17.62 -1.81 -2.68
C ARG A 327 -17.11 -2.89 -3.63
N HIS A 328 -15.80 -2.94 -3.84
CA HIS A 328 -15.19 -3.79 -4.89
C HIS A 328 -14.83 -5.20 -4.44
N LEU A 329 -14.76 -5.44 -3.13
CA LEU A 329 -14.45 -6.74 -2.54
C LEU A 329 -15.62 -7.33 -1.74
N ALA A 330 -16.84 -6.79 -1.90
CA ALA A 330 -18.04 -7.38 -1.34
C ALA A 330 -18.22 -8.83 -1.83
N PRO A 331 -18.81 -9.71 -1.03
CA PRO A 331 -19.24 -11.01 -1.52
C PRO A 331 -20.12 -10.83 -2.75
N LYS A 332 -19.87 -11.61 -3.78
CA LYS A 332 -20.81 -11.65 -4.92
C LYS A 332 -22.08 -12.35 -4.47
N PRO A 333 -23.26 -11.86 -4.86
CA PRO A 333 -24.55 -12.47 -4.55
C PRO A 333 -24.66 -13.89 -5.12
#